data_b76ff87ccd2b1a578292e7de0d079bc7
#
_entry.id   b76ff87ccd2b1a578292e7de0d079bc7
#
_cell.length_a   1.000
_cell.length_b   1.000
_cell.length_c   1.000
_cell.angle_alpha   90.00
_cell.angle_beta   90.00
_cell.angle_gamma   90.00
#
_symmetry.space_group_name_H-M   'P 1'
#
loop_
_entity.id
_entity.type
_entity.pdbx_description
1 polymer ?
#
loop_
_entity_poly.entity_id
_entity_poly.type
_entity_poly.pdbx_seq_one_letter_code
_entity_poly.pdbx_strand_id
1 'polypeptide(L)'
;MKNYKNIAVIYSSDSSEWEVSCRSGKFTASQIDGTKYDVYEIFARFGQWNVVAMRPKGGERVEFAEGEAPQVDKTDFSAEIGGAHVKFDYAYIMQHGIPGENGQMQGYLEMLRVPFSSCSAFVSAITFDKFSCKNYLKDVDFVKVAKDLFIRRGESPEGHADKAVAKLGLPMFVKPTDGGSSFGVTKVKTAEDFDKAVNYAFEDSATILAEEAIVGREITCAVYFDGKSEVALPVIEIVTSHEFFDYDAKYNGASEEICPAPLDAATTSMVQETSRKIYAHIGCSGVVRMDYILSSDGLYFLEMNTIPGMTAASLVPKMVRTAGLDMTDFLNTIIENTGR
;
A
#
# COMPACT_ATOMS: atom_id res chain seq x y z
N MET A 1 -2.70 -18.11 -21.01
CA MET A 1 -2.23 -18.16 -19.62
C MET A 1 -0.73 -17.96 -19.62
N LYS A 2 -0.21 -17.10 -18.77
CA LYS A 2 1.24 -16.95 -18.56
C LYS A 2 1.76 -18.21 -17.88
N ASN A 3 2.91 -18.70 -18.31
CA ASN A 3 3.45 -19.96 -17.82
C ASN A 3 4.60 -19.71 -16.83
N TYR A 4 4.29 -19.01 -15.71
CA TYR A 4 5.25 -18.85 -14.62
C TYR A 4 5.43 -20.19 -13.89
N LYS A 5 6.65 -20.46 -13.45
CA LYS A 5 7.01 -21.64 -12.66
C LYS A 5 7.50 -21.23 -11.28
N ASN A 6 8.46 -20.29 -11.21
CA ASN A 6 9.17 -19.87 -10.03
C ASN A 6 8.65 -18.50 -9.55
N ILE A 7 7.85 -18.47 -8.49
CA ILE A 7 7.30 -17.26 -7.90
C ILE A 7 8.19 -16.85 -6.72
N ALA A 8 8.79 -15.67 -6.80
CA ALA A 8 9.51 -15.07 -5.69
C ALA A 8 8.56 -14.16 -4.88
N VAL A 9 8.38 -14.42 -3.60
CA VAL A 9 7.67 -13.51 -2.68
C VAL A 9 8.71 -12.68 -1.96
N ILE A 10 8.82 -11.40 -2.33
CA ILE A 10 9.80 -10.46 -1.78
C ILE A 10 9.17 -9.73 -0.60
N TYR A 11 9.75 -9.82 0.58
CA TYR A 11 9.25 -9.17 1.77
C TYR A 11 10.37 -8.62 2.66
N SER A 12 10.00 -8.04 3.80
CA SER A 12 10.79 -7.09 4.56
C SER A 12 10.87 -5.74 3.83
N SER A 13 11.49 -4.75 4.42
CA SER A 13 11.68 -3.42 3.81
C SER A 13 12.74 -2.64 4.58
N ASP A 14 13.14 -1.50 4.03
CA ASP A 14 14.07 -0.57 4.68
C ASP A 14 13.33 0.44 5.59
N SER A 15 11.99 0.36 5.62
CA SER A 15 11.11 1.20 6.43
C SER A 15 10.87 0.65 7.85
N SER A 16 10.22 1.43 8.70
CA SER A 16 9.74 1.01 10.02
C SER A 16 8.69 -0.11 9.97
N GLU A 17 8.08 -0.37 8.81
CA GLU A 17 7.05 -1.38 8.60
C GLU A 17 7.61 -2.78 8.24
N TRP A 18 8.92 -2.99 8.34
CA TRP A 18 9.58 -4.23 7.92
C TRP A 18 9.04 -5.50 8.58
N GLU A 19 8.63 -5.44 9.86
CA GLU A 19 8.06 -6.60 10.55
C GLU A 19 6.66 -6.97 10.02
N VAL A 20 5.83 -5.96 9.74
CA VAL A 20 4.53 -6.16 9.11
C VAL A 20 4.69 -6.72 7.71
N SER A 21 5.68 -6.22 6.96
CA SER A 21 6.08 -6.73 5.65
C SER A 21 6.47 -8.21 5.71
N CYS A 22 7.25 -8.63 6.71
CA CYS A 22 7.60 -10.04 6.91
C CYS A 22 6.37 -10.91 7.19
N ARG A 23 5.44 -10.45 8.04
CA ARG A 23 4.20 -11.18 8.30
C ARG A 23 3.33 -11.30 7.06
N SER A 24 3.17 -10.21 6.30
CA SER A 24 2.43 -10.19 5.04
C SER A 24 3.04 -11.11 4.00
N GLY A 25 4.37 -11.09 3.84
CA GLY A 25 5.09 -11.93 2.88
C GLY A 25 4.97 -13.42 3.19
N LYS A 26 5.18 -13.81 4.44
CA LYS A 26 5.02 -15.21 4.88
C LYS A 26 3.59 -15.72 4.71
N PHE A 27 2.59 -14.88 5.04
CA PHE A 27 1.18 -15.23 4.81
C PHE A 27 0.91 -15.39 3.32
N THR A 28 1.32 -14.43 2.48
CA THR A 28 1.13 -14.51 1.03
C THR A 28 1.79 -15.76 0.44
N ALA A 29 3.05 -16.05 0.80
CA ALA A 29 3.76 -17.24 0.33
C ALA A 29 3.04 -18.54 0.70
N SER A 30 2.40 -18.58 1.90
CA SER A 30 1.61 -19.73 2.34
C SER A 30 0.32 -19.93 1.53
N GLN A 31 -0.26 -18.85 1.01
CA GLN A 31 -1.53 -18.85 0.29
C GLN A 31 -1.38 -18.98 -1.25
N ILE A 32 -0.20 -18.73 -1.82
CA ILE A 32 0.05 -18.99 -3.25
C ILE A 32 -0.12 -20.48 -3.55
N ASP A 33 -0.73 -20.80 -4.70
CA ASP A 33 -1.04 -22.17 -5.10
C ASP A 33 0.22 -23.04 -5.31
N GLY A 34 0.59 -23.81 -4.31
CA GLY A 34 1.73 -24.73 -4.37
C GLY A 34 1.52 -25.94 -5.30
N THR A 35 0.33 -26.13 -5.84
CA THR A 35 0.09 -27.17 -6.88
C THR A 35 0.44 -26.65 -8.26
N LYS A 36 0.51 -25.32 -8.43
CA LYS A 36 0.86 -24.66 -9.69
C LYS A 36 2.31 -24.19 -9.74
N TYR A 37 2.84 -23.65 -8.63
CA TYR A 37 4.09 -22.90 -8.59
C TYR A 37 5.10 -23.47 -7.58
N ASP A 38 6.38 -23.34 -7.93
CA ASP A 38 7.46 -23.31 -6.95
C ASP A 38 7.49 -21.91 -6.31
N VAL A 39 7.46 -21.83 -5.00
CA VAL A 39 7.39 -20.56 -4.25
C VAL A 39 8.67 -20.34 -3.47
N TYR A 40 9.31 -19.18 -3.66
CA TYR A 40 10.55 -18.79 -3.00
C TYR A 40 10.31 -17.55 -2.15
N GLU A 41 10.67 -17.61 -0.88
CA GLU A 41 10.55 -16.49 0.06
C GLU A 41 11.88 -15.72 0.11
N ILE A 42 11.87 -14.47 -0.37
CA ILE A 42 13.05 -13.61 -0.41
C ILE A 42 12.92 -12.56 0.69
N PHE A 43 13.79 -12.65 1.68
CA PHE A 43 14.00 -11.57 2.66
C PHE A 43 14.95 -10.54 2.03
N ALA A 44 14.44 -9.31 1.83
CA ALA A 44 15.19 -8.24 1.17
C ALA A 44 15.20 -6.97 2.02
N ARG A 45 16.38 -6.61 2.57
CA ARG A 45 16.55 -5.43 3.42
C ARG A 45 17.96 -4.86 3.27
N PHE A 46 18.07 -3.51 3.21
CA PHE A 46 19.34 -2.77 3.11
C PHE A 46 20.29 -3.35 2.07
N GLY A 47 19.76 -3.68 0.89
CA GLY A 47 20.52 -4.24 -0.21
C GLY A 47 20.96 -5.70 -0.07
N GLN A 48 20.67 -6.35 1.05
CA GLN A 48 20.92 -7.80 1.24
C GLN A 48 19.63 -8.57 0.94
N TRP A 49 19.70 -9.51 0.02
CA TRP A 49 18.56 -10.29 -0.44
C TRP A 49 18.93 -11.77 -0.38
N ASN A 50 18.16 -12.53 0.41
CA ASN A 50 18.41 -13.96 0.61
C ASN A 50 17.12 -14.75 0.45
N VAL A 51 17.22 -15.92 -0.18
CA VAL A 51 16.12 -16.90 -0.22
C VAL A 51 16.09 -17.61 1.14
N VAL A 52 15.17 -17.23 2.01
CA VAL A 52 15.10 -17.76 3.38
C VAL A 52 14.25 -19.01 3.52
N ALA A 53 13.36 -19.24 2.55
CA ALA A 53 12.56 -20.47 2.45
C ALA A 53 12.14 -20.73 1.01
N MET A 54 11.78 -21.99 0.73
CA MET A 54 11.16 -22.37 -0.54
C MET A 54 10.08 -23.44 -0.31
N ARG A 55 9.11 -23.50 -1.22
CA ARG A 55 8.15 -24.58 -1.31
C ARG A 55 8.11 -25.06 -2.75
N PRO A 56 8.68 -26.25 -3.05
CA PRO A 56 8.57 -26.85 -4.37
C PRO A 56 7.12 -27.13 -4.73
N LYS A 57 6.81 -27.12 -6.02
CA LYS A 57 5.49 -27.47 -6.52
C LYS A 57 5.07 -28.88 -6.04
N GLY A 58 3.93 -28.94 -5.36
CA GLY A 58 3.42 -30.17 -4.76
C GLY A 58 4.19 -30.67 -3.54
N GLY A 59 5.18 -29.91 -3.06
CA GLY A 59 6.01 -30.26 -1.92
C GLY A 59 5.73 -29.44 -0.66
N GLU A 60 6.47 -29.73 0.39
CA GLU A 60 6.41 -28.99 1.66
C GLU A 60 7.36 -27.77 1.66
N ARG A 61 7.04 -26.79 2.51
CA ARG A 61 7.86 -25.63 2.74
C ARG A 61 9.13 -25.98 3.52
N VAL A 62 10.28 -25.60 3.00
CA VAL A 62 11.61 -25.80 3.61
C VAL A 62 12.22 -24.44 3.91
N GLU A 63 12.69 -24.24 5.12
CA GLU A 63 13.47 -23.06 5.54
C GLU A 63 14.97 -23.36 5.42
N PHE A 64 15.73 -22.34 4.99
CA PHE A 64 17.19 -22.38 5.04
C PHE A 64 17.67 -21.94 6.43
N ALA A 65 18.70 -22.61 6.96
CA ALA A 65 19.30 -22.22 8.24
C ALA A 65 19.96 -20.83 8.12
N GLU A 66 20.09 -20.16 9.25
CA GLU A 66 20.79 -18.88 9.31
C GLU A 66 22.25 -19.05 8.83
N GLY A 67 22.66 -18.20 7.91
CA GLY A 67 23.98 -18.27 7.24
C GLY A 67 24.07 -19.24 6.06
N GLU A 68 23.04 -20.07 5.80
CA GLU A 68 22.98 -21.01 4.66
C GLU A 68 21.99 -20.54 3.58
N ALA A 69 21.23 -19.47 3.85
CA ALA A 69 20.26 -18.93 2.92
C ALA A 69 20.91 -18.44 1.62
N PRO A 70 20.53 -19.00 0.45
CA PRO A 70 21.09 -18.60 -0.84
C PRO A 70 20.90 -17.10 -1.09
N GLN A 71 21.97 -16.43 -1.53
CA GLN A 71 21.93 -15.04 -1.89
C GLN A 71 21.29 -14.87 -3.28
N VAL A 72 20.45 -13.86 -3.45
CA VAL A 72 19.88 -13.52 -4.74
C VAL A 72 20.92 -12.78 -5.58
N ASP A 73 21.17 -13.28 -6.80
CA ASP A 73 21.88 -12.53 -7.82
C ASP A 73 20.95 -11.46 -8.42
N LYS A 74 21.23 -10.21 -8.07
CA LYS A 74 20.41 -9.06 -8.52
C LYS A 74 20.69 -8.66 -9.96
N THR A 75 21.67 -9.26 -10.63
CA THR A 75 21.97 -8.94 -12.03
C THR A 75 20.97 -9.54 -12.99
N ASP A 76 20.34 -10.67 -12.61
CA ASP A 76 19.34 -11.36 -13.44
C ASP A 76 18.12 -11.89 -12.67
N PHE A 77 18.04 -11.59 -11.37
CA PHE A 77 17.00 -12.03 -10.45
C PHE A 77 16.91 -13.57 -10.34
N SER A 78 18.01 -14.17 -9.90
CA SER A 78 18.19 -15.62 -9.73
C SER A 78 18.85 -15.96 -8.39
N ALA A 79 18.97 -17.24 -8.07
CA ALA A 79 19.78 -17.74 -6.96
C ALA A 79 20.31 -19.15 -7.25
N GLU A 80 21.47 -19.49 -6.66
CA GLU A 80 21.98 -20.86 -6.66
C GLU A 80 21.36 -21.65 -5.50
N ILE A 81 20.47 -22.58 -5.79
CA ILE A 81 19.71 -23.36 -4.81
C ILE A 81 19.95 -24.85 -5.01
N GLY A 82 20.57 -25.51 -4.02
CA GLY A 82 20.86 -26.94 -4.12
C GLY A 82 21.78 -27.31 -5.32
N GLY A 83 22.65 -26.40 -5.75
CA GLY A 83 23.52 -26.58 -6.91
C GLY A 83 22.83 -26.34 -8.26
N ALA A 84 21.60 -25.85 -8.27
CA ALA A 84 20.86 -25.48 -9.47
C ALA A 84 20.73 -23.95 -9.58
N HIS A 85 20.93 -23.39 -10.76
CA HIS A 85 20.63 -22.01 -11.06
C HIS A 85 19.12 -21.82 -11.25
N VAL A 86 18.48 -21.12 -10.31
CA VAL A 86 17.04 -20.87 -10.28
C VAL A 86 16.77 -19.43 -10.64
N LYS A 87 16.17 -19.18 -11.79
CA LYS A 87 15.69 -17.85 -12.19
C LYS A 87 14.23 -17.68 -11.75
N PHE A 88 13.91 -16.55 -11.16
CA PHE A 88 12.54 -16.24 -10.73
C PHE A 88 11.76 -15.62 -11.89
N ASP A 89 10.61 -16.22 -12.21
CA ASP A 89 9.78 -15.84 -13.36
C ASP A 89 8.82 -14.69 -13.04
N TYR A 90 8.51 -14.50 -11.76
CA TYR A 90 7.56 -13.53 -11.27
C TYR A 90 7.90 -13.10 -9.84
N ALA A 91 7.71 -11.83 -9.53
CA ALA A 91 7.92 -11.27 -8.22
C ALA A 91 6.57 -10.88 -7.56
N TYR A 92 6.19 -11.54 -6.47
CA TYR A 92 5.09 -11.07 -5.62
C TYR A 92 5.68 -10.14 -4.55
N ILE A 93 5.44 -8.82 -4.69
CA ILE A 93 6.05 -7.81 -3.83
C ILE A 93 5.16 -7.62 -2.59
N MET A 94 5.73 -7.83 -1.40
CA MET A 94 5.10 -7.63 -0.08
C MET A 94 5.97 -6.74 0.82
N GLN A 95 6.67 -5.78 0.22
CA GLN A 95 7.48 -4.80 0.94
C GLN A 95 6.66 -3.53 1.21
N HIS A 96 6.20 -3.35 2.46
CA HIS A 96 5.51 -2.13 2.86
C HIS A 96 6.51 -0.98 3.04
N GLY A 97 6.15 0.20 2.55
CA GLY A 97 7.03 1.35 2.53
C GLY A 97 8.16 1.23 1.49
N ILE A 98 9.33 1.77 1.80
CA ILE A 98 10.51 1.79 0.93
C ILE A 98 11.28 0.48 1.05
N PRO A 99 11.73 -0.13 -0.08
CA PRO A 99 11.63 0.30 -1.48
C PRO A 99 10.41 -0.22 -2.24
N GLY A 100 9.45 -0.87 -1.57
CA GLY A 100 8.37 -1.61 -2.21
C GLY A 100 7.24 -0.74 -2.76
N GLU A 101 6.92 0.40 -2.12
CA GLU A 101 5.79 1.24 -2.50
C GLU A 101 6.18 2.52 -3.22
N ASN A 102 7.47 2.92 -3.20
CA ASN A 102 7.95 4.15 -3.82
C ASN A 102 8.45 4.00 -5.27
N GLY A 103 8.24 2.84 -5.89
CA GLY A 103 8.63 2.57 -7.28
C GLY A 103 10.05 2.03 -7.47
N GLN A 104 10.90 1.98 -6.45
CA GLN A 104 12.30 1.54 -6.59
C GLN A 104 12.39 0.03 -6.89
N MET A 105 11.66 -0.81 -6.16
CA MET A 105 11.60 -2.24 -6.41
C MET A 105 11.01 -2.55 -7.78
N GLN A 106 9.95 -1.87 -8.13
CA GLN A 106 9.30 -2.00 -9.43
C GLN A 106 10.25 -1.60 -10.57
N GLY A 107 10.97 -0.47 -10.44
CA GLY A 107 11.94 -0.03 -11.43
C GLY A 107 13.08 -1.01 -11.64
N TYR A 108 13.57 -1.65 -10.58
CA TYR A 108 14.55 -2.73 -10.68
C TYR A 108 13.99 -3.93 -11.49
N LEU A 109 12.80 -4.39 -11.15
CA LEU A 109 12.16 -5.53 -11.84
C LEU A 109 11.80 -5.20 -13.30
N GLU A 110 11.35 -3.95 -13.58
CA GLU A 110 11.10 -3.47 -14.94
C GLU A 110 12.36 -3.50 -15.81
N MET A 111 13.51 -3.06 -15.28
CA MET A 111 14.81 -3.12 -16.00
C MET A 111 15.19 -4.55 -16.36
N LEU A 112 14.89 -5.52 -15.49
CA LEU A 112 15.13 -6.94 -15.74
C LEU A 112 14.03 -7.63 -16.53
N ARG A 113 12.94 -6.93 -16.84
CA ARG A 113 11.74 -7.48 -17.48
C ARG A 113 11.12 -8.64 -16.71
N VAL A 114 11.21 -8.61 -15.38
CA VAL A 114 10.56 -9.55 -14.48
C VAL A 114 9.16 -9.04 -14.17
N PRO A 115 8.10 -9.78 -14.49
CA PRO A 115 6.72 -9.43 -14.12
C PRO A 115 6.53 -9.42 -12.60
N PHE A 116 5.62 -8.57 -12.10
CA PHE A 116 5.38 -8.45 -10.66
C PHE A 116 3.92 -8.10 -10.31
N SER A 117 3.57 -8.21 -9.02
CA SER A 117 2.20 -8.17 -8.49
C SER A 117 1.60 -6.79 -8.24
N SER A 118 2.37 -5.71 -8.37
CA SER A 118 1.93 -4.35 -7.99
C SER A 118 1.83 -3.41 -9.19
N CYS A 119 1.54 -2.14 -8.91
CA CYS A 119 1.59 -1.06 -9.89
C CYS A 119 2.99 -0.89 -10.48
N SER A 120 3.10 -0.23 -11.66
CA SER A 120 4.39 0.13 -12.27
C SER A 120 5.22 1.04 -11.37
N ALA A 121 6.52 1.16 -11.67
CA ALA A 121 7.40 2.06 -10.94
C ALA A 121 6.86 3.50 -10.87
N PHE A 122 6.35 4.01 -12.01
CA PHE A 122 5.77 5.35 -12.08
C PHE A 122 4.53 5.49 -11.21
N VAL A 123 3.57 4.56 -11.31
CA VAL A 123 2.33 4.61 -10.54
C VAL A 123 2.62 4.46 -9.04
N SER A 124 3.50 3.53 -8.64
CA SER A 124 3.91 3.37 -7.25
C SER A 124 4.54 4.65 -6.68
N ALA A 125 5.45 5.29 -7.44
CA ALA A 125 6.10 6.52 -7.00
C ALA A 125 5.12 7.68 -6.79
N ILE A 126 4.20 7.92 -7.74
CA ILE A 126 3.23 9.03 -7.62
C ILE A 126 2.18 8.78 -6.53
N THR A 127 1.79 7.53 -6.29
CA THR A 127 0.78 7.18 -5.28
C THR A 127 1.35 7.14 -3.87
N PHE A 128 2.63 6.85 -3.71
CA PHE A 128 3.34 6.90 -2.44
C PHE A 128 3.48 8.33 -1.90
N ASP A 129 3.67 9.29 -2.79
CA ASP A 129 3.68 10.71 -2.46
C ASP A 129 2.25 11.27 -2.46
N LYS A 130 1.72 11.60 -1.27
CA LYS A 130 0.32 12.06 -1.07
C LYS A 130 -0.01 13.32 -1.88
N PHE A 131 0.96 14.25 -2.01
CA PHE A 131 0.75 15.46 -2.80
C PHE A 131 0.63 15.16 -4.28
N SER A 132 1.52 14.32 -4.83
CA SER A 132 1.51 13.90 -6.22
C SER A 132 0.22 13.13 -6.56
N CYS A 133 -0.16 12.17 -5.71
CA CYS A 133 -1.38 11.38 -5.89
C CYS A 133 -2.63 12.27 -5.91
N LYS A 134 -2.76 13.19 -4.95
CA LYS A 134 -3.87 14.16 -4.91
C LYS A 134 -3.91 15.07 -6.13
N ASN A 135 -2.74 15.56 -6.59
CA ASN A 135 -2.68 16.37 -7.81
C ASN A 135 -3.12 15.62 -9.07
N TYR A 136 -2.92 14.29 -9.09
CA TYR A 136 -3.41 13.45 -10.19
C TYR A 136 -4.94 13.33 -10.19
N LEU A 137 -5.57 13.51 -9.02
CA LEU A 137 -7.02 13.38 -8.82
C LEU A 137 -7.77 14.72 -8.69
N LYS A 138 -7.08 15.86 -8.61
CA LYS A 138 -7.72 17.15 -8.30
C LYS A 138 -8.72 17.66 -9.35
N ASP A 139 -8.53 17.25 -10.61
CA ASP A 139 -9.33 17.74 -11.73
C ASP A 139 -10.38 16.70 -12.20
N VAL A 140 -10.54 15.56 -11.48
CA VAL A 140 -11.62 14.61 -11.74
C VAL A 140 -12.90 15.02 -11.01
N ASP A 141 -14.05 14.64 -11.55
CA ASP A 141 -15.38 15.00 -11.04
C ASP A 141 -16.02 13.94 -10.13
N PHE A 142 -15.40 12.75 -10.02
CA PHE A 142 -15.99 11.60 -9.33
C PHE A 142 -15.47 11.39 -7.89
N VAL A 143 -14.47 12.16 -7.44
CA VAL A 143 -13.95 12.15 -6.07
C VAL A 143 -13.45 13.53 -5.69
N LYS A 144 -13.57 13.88 -4.40
CA LYS A 144 -13.01 15.11 -3.86
C LYS A 144 -11.64 14.85 -3.27
N VAL A 145 -10.78 15.89 -3.27
CA VAL A 145 -9.53 15.94 -2.52
C VAL A 145 -9.56 17.13 -1.57
N ALA A 146 -9.05 16.96 -0.36
CA ALA A 146 -8.96 18.04 0.62
C ALA A 146 -8.08 19.18 0.09
N LYS A 147 -8.40 20.44 0.44
CA LYS A 147 -7.49 21.57 0.18
C LYS A 147 -6.20 21.35 0.92
N ASP A 148 -5.08 21.75 0.32
CA ASP A 148 -3.77 21.56 0.92
C ASP A 148 -2.83 22.76 0.71
N LEU A 149 -1.77 22.78 1.51
CA LEU A 149 -0.61 23.64 1.35
C LEU A 149 0.63 22.73 1.37
N PHE A 150 1.37 22.73 0.27
CA PHE A 150 2.62 22.00 0.13
C PHE A 150 3.79 22.84 0.62
N ILE A 151 4.67 22.27 1.46
CA ILE A 151 5.82 22.96 2.07
C ILE A 151 7.05 22.07 1.91
N ARG A 152 8.17 22.66 1.48
CA ARG A 152 9.47 22.00 1.36
C ARG A 152 10.39 22.40 2.51
N ARG A 153 11.21 21.46 2.96
CA ARG A 153 12.29 21.75 3.91
C ARG A 153 13.22 22.81 3.34
N GLY A 154 13.50 23.85 4.15
CA GLY A 154 14.34 24.98 3.76
C GLY A 154 13.59 26.15 3.11
N GLU A 155 12.29 26.04 2.85
CA GLU A 155 11.48 27.23 2.59
C GLU A 155 11.38 28.08 3.86
N SER A 156 11.33 29.41 3.70
CA SER A 156 11.15 30.31 4.85
C SER A 156 9.84 29.98 5.57
N PRO A 157 9.85 29.69 6.88
CA PRO A 157 8.62 29.41 7.63
C PRO A 157 7.75 30.64 7.81
N GLU A 158 8.28 31.84 7.52
CA GLU A 158 7.62 33.11 7.76
C GLU A 158 6.29 33.23 7.02
N GLY A 159 5.21 33.37 7.78
CA GLY A 159 3.85 33.47 7.27
C GLY A 159 3.24 32.17 6.76
N HIS A 160 3.86 30.99 6.98
CA HIS A 160 3.25 29.72 6.59
C HIS A 160 2.02 29.41 7.44
N ALA A 161 2.06 29.64 8.76
CA ALA A 161 0.92 29.46 9.64
C ALA A 161 -0.28 30.30 9.20
N ASP A 162 -0.07 31.60 8.95
CA ASP A 162 -1.13 32.52 8.49
C ASP A 162 -1.71 32.08 7.15
N LYS A 163 -0.87 31.69 6.19
CA LYS A 163 -1.31 31.17 4.88
C LYS A 163 -2.12 29.88 5.03
N ALA A 164 -1.66 28.97 5.89
CA ALA A 164 -2.34 27.72 6.14
C ALA A 164 -3.72 27.96 6.76
N VAL A 165 -3.81 28.79 7.81
CA VAL A 165 -5.08 29.14 8.45
C VAL A 165 -6.02 29.83 7.47
N ALA A 166 -5.53 30.79 6.68
CA ALA A 166 -6.34 31.51 5.69
C ALA A 166 -6.89 30.58 4.59
N LYS A 167 -6.11 29.57 4.15
CA LYS A 167 -6.48 28.66 3.06
C LYS A 167 -7.31 27.46 3.53
N LEU A 168 -6.95 26.88 4.67
CA LEU A 168 -7.44 25.57 5.12
C LEU A 168 -8.42 25.68 6.29
N GLY A 169 -8.32 26.74 7.09
CA GLY A 169 -9.04 26.85 8.36
C GLY A 169 -8.42 25.97 9.46
N LEU A 170 -9.07 25.94 10.62
CA LEU A 170 -8.72 25.11 11.75
C LEU A 170 -9.93 24.25 12.16
N PRO A 171 -9.74 23.00 12.62
CA PRO A 171 -8.46 22.30 12.66
C PRO A 171 -7.95 21.91 11.26
N MET A 172 -6.63 21.66 11.15
CA MET A 172 -5.99 21.11 9.96
C MET A 172 -5.06 19.96 10.33
N PHE A 173 -4.67 19.12 9.36
CA PHE A 173 -3.64 18.11 9.54
C PHE A 173 -2.35 18.54 8.87
N VAL A 174 -1.21 18.36 9.58
CA VAL A 174 0.14 18.49 9.02
C VAL A 174 0.76 17.10 8.99
N LYS A 175 1.30 16.68 7.84
CA LYS A 175 1.83 15.34 7.64
C LYS A 175 2.94 15.30 6.58
N PRO A 176 3.86 14.30 6.63
CA PRO A 176 4.77 14.00 5.53
C PRO A 176 4.00 13.71 4.24
N THR A 177 4.58 14.06 3.07
CA THR A 177 3.99 13.69 1.77
C THR A 177 4.19 12.22 1.46
N ASP A 178 5.29 11.63 1.88
CA ASP A 178 5.68 10.24 1.74
C ASP A 178 5.74 9.54 3.12
N GLY A 179 5.69 8.23 3.12
CA GLY A 179 5.67 7.45 4.35
C GLY A 179 4.30 6.86 4.69
N GLY A 180 4.31 5.95 5.66
CA GLY A 180 3.17 5.15 6.08
C GLY A 180 2.86 5.26 7.57
N SER A 181 1.89 4.43 8.03
CA SER A 181 1.57 4.21 9.45
C SER A 181 1.27 5.45 10.29
N SER A 182 0.88 6.56 9.65
CA SER A 182 0.57 7.86 10.30
C SER A 182 1.72 8.48 11.12
N PHE A 183 2.98 8.11 10.84
CA PHE A 183 4.13 8.80 11.42
C PHE A 183 4.21 10.25 10.94
N GLY A 184 4.65 11.16 11.83
CA GLY A 184 4.77 12.58 11.51
C GLY A 184 3.44 13.33 11.33
N VAL A 185 2.28 12.69 11.55
CA VAL A 185 0.95 13.30 11.40
C VAL A 185 0.55 14.04 12.67
N THR A 186 0.16 15.30 12.54
CA THR A 186 -0.35 16.13 13.65
C THR A 186 -1.63 16.85 13.27
N LYS A 187 -2.65 16.76 14.14
CA LYS A 187 -3.86 17.59 14.06
C LYS A 187 -3.62 18.92 14.75
N VAL A 188 -3.50 19.97 13.96
CA VAL A 188 -3.26 21.35 14.43
C VAL A 188 -4.60 22.00 14.72
N LYS A 189 -4.80 22.40 15.99
CA LYS A 189 -6.05 23.01 16.49
C LYS A 189 -5.94 24.52 16.62
N THR A 190 -4.73 25.06 16.77
CA THR A 190 -4.45 26.49 16.89
C THR A 190 -3.30 26.89 15.96
N ALA A 191 -3.22 28.17 15.58
CA ALA A 191 -2.16 28.65 14.70
C ALA A 191 -0.76 28.52 15.34
N GLU A 192 -0.69 28.64 16.67
CA GLU A 192 0.55 28.56 17.45
C GLU A 192 1.18 27.15 17.41
N ASP A 193 0.36 26.10 17.21
CA ASP A 193 0.84 24.72 17.13
C ASP A 193 1.41 24.36 15.75
N PHE A 194 1.20 25.21 14.74
CA PHE A 194 1.53 24.91 13.34
C PHE A 194 3.02 24.63 13.12
N ASP A 195 3.89 25.53 13.62
CA ASP A 195 5.34 25.40 13.40
C ASP A 195 5.92 24.14 14.09
N LYS A 196 5.36 23.77 15.25
CA LYS A 196 5.74 22.53 15.93
C LYS A 196 5.34 21.30 15.11
N ALA A 197 4.14 21.30 14.54
CA ALA A 197 3.66 20.22 13.68
C ALA A 197 4.49 20.09 12.39
N VAL A 198 4.85 21.23 11.77
CA VAL A 198 5.72 21.30 10.60
C VAL A 198 7.10 20.69 10.91
N ASN A 199 7.73 21.10 12.01
CA ASN A 199 9.03 20.56 12.40
C ASN A 199 8.98 19.07 12.67
N TYR A 200 7.94 18.58 13.33
CA TYR A 200 7.75 17.15 13.58
C TYR A 200 7.57 16.35 12.27
N ALA A 201 6.75 16.84 11.34
CA ALA A 201 6.57 16.17 10.05
C ALA A 201 7.86 16.16 9.22
N PHE A 202 8.73 17.17 9.35
CA PHE A 202 10.03 17.21 8.70
C PHE A 202 11.08 16.25 9.28
N GLU A 203 10.84 15.60 10.41
CA GLU A 203 11.76 14.55 10.91
C GLU A 203 11.78 13.36 9.94
N ASP A 204 10.64 13.03 9.35
CA ASP A 204 10.46 11.86 8.51
C ASP A 204 10.55 12.14 7.00
N SER A 205 10.33 13.38 6.55
CA SER A 205 10.28 13.72 5.12
C SER A 205 10.93 15.06 4.81
N ALA A 206 11.35 15.25 3.56
CA ALA A 206 11.81 16.54 3.04
C ALA A 206 10.66 17.45 2.58
N THR A 207 9.45 16.89 2.43
CA THR A 207 8.25 17.57 1.95
C THR A 207 7.05 17.21 2.80
N ILE A 208 6.20 18.19 3.09
CA ILE A 208 5.02 18.00 3.93
C ILE A 208 3.78 18.64 3.32
N LEU A 209 2.62 18.16 3.75
CA LEU A 209 1.31 18.76 3.48
C LEU A 209 0.68 19.28 4.76
N ALA A 210 0.13 20.50 4.71
CA ALA A 210 -0.94 20.91 5.57
C ALA A 210 -2.27 20.74 4.81
N GLU A 211 -3.28 20.10 5.42
CA GLU A 211 -4.56 19.80 4.79
C GLU A 211 -5.73 20.22 5.67
N GLU A 212 -6.83 20.72 5.06
CA GLU A 212 -8.07 20.94 5.79
C GLU A 212 -8.57 19.63 6.42
N ALA A 213 -9.10 19.71 7.64
CA ALA A 213 -9.65 18.55 8.32
C ALA A 213 -11.05 18.26 7.78
N ILE A 214 -11.20 17.16 7.07
CA ILE A 214 -12.51 16.67 6.60
C ILE A 214 -13.18 15.89 7.73
N VAL A 215 -14.43 16.22 8.02
CA VAL A 215 -15.26 15.53 9.02
C VAL A 215 -16.14 14.51 8.32
N GLY A 216 -16.08 13.25 8.76
CA GLY A 216 -16.85 12.17 8.17
C GLY A 216 -16.49 10.81 8.74
N ARG A 217 -17.00 9.76 8.09
CA ARG A 217 -16.69 8.36 8.40
C ARG A 217 -15.47 7.93 7.60
N GLU A 218 -14.51 7.30 8.25
CA GLU A 218 -13.36 6.73 7.55
C GLU A 218 -13.75 5.38 6.97
N ILE A 219 -13.59 5.26 5.66
CA ILE A 219 -13.91 4.04 4.90
C ILE A 219 -12.80 3.69 3.94
N THR A 220 -12.69 2.42 3.61
CA THR A 220 -11.67 1.94 2.69
C THR A 220 -12.25 0.90 1.73
N CYS A 221 -11.73 0.90 0.50
CA CYS A 221 -12.11 -0.04 -0.56
C CYS A 221 -10.88 -0.50 -1.32
N ALA A 222 -10.74 -1.80 -1.51
CA ALA A 222 -9.69 -2.34 -2.37
C ALA A 222 -10.24 -2.72 -3.75
N VAL A 223 -9.41 -2.54 -4.78
CA VAL A 223 -9.71 -2.87 -6.17
C VAL A 223 -8.59 -3.70 -6.74
N TYR A 224 -8.94 -4.68 -7.57
CA TYR A 224 -8.01 -5.47 -8.38
C TYR A 224 -8.58 -5.72 -9.78
N PHE A 225 -7.74 -6.13 -10.72
CA PHE A 225 -8.18 -6.54 -12.06
C PHE A 225 -8.29 -8.06 -12.14
N ASP A 226 -9.46 -8.59 -12.54
CA ASP A 226 -9.75 -10.03 -12.60
C ASP A 226 -9.41 -10.68 -13.96
N GLY A 227 -8.80 -9.91 -14.85
CA GLY A 227 -8.51 -10.32 -16.22
C GLY A 227 -9.59 -9.87 -17.23
N LYS A 228 -10.70 -9.30 -16.74
CA LYS A 228 -11.80 -8.78 -17.58
C LYS A 228 -12.16 -7.34 -17.20
N SER A 229 -12.23 -7.05 -15.93
CA SER A 229 -12.64 -5.74 -15.40
C SER A 229 -12.00 -5.46 -14.04
N GLU A 230 -12.06 -4.20 -13.64
CA GLU A 230 -11.74 -3.77 -12.28
C GLU A 230 -12.83 -4.25 -11.32
N VAL A 231 -12.45 -5.01 -10.31
CA VAL A 231 -13.34 -5.55 -9.28
C VAL A 231 -13.09 -4.82 -7.97
N ALA A 232 -14.10 -4.11 -7.45
CA ALA A 232 -14.06 -3.51 -6.14
C ALA A 232 -14.53 -4.52 -5.09
N LEU A 233 -13.73 -4.72 -4.05
CA LEU A 233 -14.06 -5.56 -2.90
C LEU A 233 -15.07 -4.86 -1.96
N PRO A 234 -15.66 -5.57 -0.99
CA PRO A 234 -16.54 -4.97 0.01
C PRO A 234 -15.85 -3.83 0.76
N VAL A 235 -16.58 -2.74 0.95
CA VAL A 235 -16.10 -1.56 1.70
C VAL A 235 -15.97 -1.91 3.17
N ILE A 236 -14.91 -1.41 3.82
CA ILE A 236 -14.72 -1.45 5.27
C ILE A 236 -14.91 -0.05 5.84
N GLU A 237 -15.59 0.06 6.97
CA GLU A 237 -15.55 1.23 7.82
C GLU A 237 -14.55 1.02 8.96
N ILE A 238 -13.76 2.06 9.20
CA ILE A 238 -12.79 2.11 10.30
C ILE A 238 -13.36 3.01 11.39
N VAL A 239 -13.72 2.41 12.53
CA VAL A 239 -14.21 3.14 13.70
C VAL A 239 -13.11 3.16 14.74
N THR A 240 -12.64 4.34 15.09
CA THR A 240 -11.61 4.52 16.11
C THR A 240 -12.13 5.39 17.24
N SER A 241 -11.69 5.10 18.49
CA SER A 241 -11.90 5.97 19.65
C SER A 241 -10.91 7.15 19.67
N HIS A 242 -9.87 7.13 18.81
CA HIS A 242 -8.90 8.20 18.68
C HIS A 242 -9.44 9.31 17.77
N GLU A 243 -8.81 10.49 17.81
CA GLU A 243 -9.19 11.63 16.96
C GLU A 243 -9.01 11.36 15.46
N PHE A 244 -8.20 10.37 15.08
CA PHE A 244 -7.97 9.86 13.73
C PHE A 244 -7.34 8.46 13.79
N PHE A 245 -7.24 7.76 12.65
CA PHE A 245 -6.66 6.41 12.55
C PHE A 245 -5.13 6.49 12.59
N ASP A 246 -4.59 6.66 13.79
CA ASP A 246 -3.15 6.73 14.08
C ASP A 246 -2.49 5.35 14.16
N TYR A 247 -1.19 5.32 14.47
CA TYR A 247 -0.42 4.08 14.59
C TYR A 247 -1.00 3.11 15.63
N ASP A 248 -1.40 3.62 16.80
CA ASP A 248 -1.97 2.79 17.86
C ASP A 248 -3.32 2.22 17.45
N ALA A 249 -4.15 2.99 16.75
CA ALA A 249 -5.40 2.52 16.20
C ALA A 249 -5.19 1.44 15.12
N LYS A 250 -4.12 1.54 14.31
CA LYS A 250 -3.80 0.58 13.24
C LYS A 250 -3.28 -0.77 13.76
N TYR A 251 -2.49 -0.79 14.84
CA TYR A 251 -1.72 -1.98 15.24
C TYR A 251 -1.99 -2.48 16.65
N ASN A 252 -2.54 -1.66 17.53
CA ASN A 252 -2.73 -1.97 18.96
C ASN A 252 -4.20 -2.21 19.36
N GLY A 253 -5.09 -2.40 18.38
CA GLY A 253 -6.50 -2.78 18.62
C GLY A 253 -7.40 -1.64 19.13
N ALA A 254 -7.01 -0.38 18.92
CA ALA A 254 -7.81 0.80 19.28
C ALA A 254 -8.84 1.18 18.18
N SER A 255 -9.00 0.34 17.15
CA SER A 255 -10.00 0.50 16.10
C SER A 255 -10.83 -0.74 15.89
N GLU A 256 -12.08 -0.55 15.47
CA GLU A 256 -12.96 -1.59 14.96
C GLU A 256 -13.07 -1.45 13.43
N GLU A 257 -12.84 -2.54 12.72
CA GLU A 257 -12.91 -2.62 11.27
C GLU A 257 -14.16 -3.39 10.87
N ILE A 258 -15.20 -2.70 10.47
CA ILE A 258 -16.51 -3.29 10.14
C ILE A 258 -16.56 -3.62 8.64
N CYS A 259 -16.67 -4.90 8.32
CA CYS A 259 -16.74 -5.40 6.94
C CYS A 259 -17.91 -6.38 6.76
N PRO A 260 -18.88 -6.14 5.88
CA PRO A 260 -19.04 -4.93 5.07
C PRO A 260 -19.38 -3.71 5.93
N ALA A 261 -18.99 -2.51 5.49
CA ALA A 261 -19.34 -1.26 6.14
C ALA A 261 -20.87 -1.10 6.21
N PRO A 262 -21.43 -0.57 7.33
CA PRO A 262 -22.88 -0.35 7.47
C PRO A 262 -23.32 0.91 6.69
N LEU A 263 -23.23 0.81 5.37
CA LEU A 263 -23.65 1.80 4.39
C LEU A 263 -24.90 1.31 3.66
N ASP A 264 -25.73 2.22 3.18
CA ASP A 264 -26.79 1.86 2.25
C ASP A 264 -26.24 1.42 0.89
N ALA A 265 -27.06 0.73 0.09
CA ALA A 265 -26.63 0.15 -1.18
C ALA A 265 -26.17 1.21 -2.19
N ALA A 266 -26.77 2.39 -2.22
CA ALA A 266 -26.39 3.46 -3.13
C ALA A 266 -25.02 4.04 -2.77
N THR A 267 -24.78 4.30 -1.48
CA THR A 267 -23.49 4.77 -0.97
C THR A 267 -22.39 3.73 -1.19
N THR A 268 -22.67 2.44 -0.90
CA THR A 268 -21.71 1.35 -1.17
C THR A 268 -21.32 1.30 -2.65
N SER A 269 -22.33 1.32 -3.55
CA SER A 269 -22.09 1.33 -4.99
C SER A 269 -21.28 2.55 -5.44
N MET A 270 -21.58 3.73 -4.90
CA MET A 270 -20.85 4.97 -5.22
C MET A 270 -19.36 4.86 -4.82
N VAL A 271 -19.06 4.37 -3.62
CA VAL A 271 -17.67 4.17 -3.16
C VAL A 271 -16.94 3.18 -4.05
N GLN A 272 -17.55 2.02 -4.33
CA GLN A 272 -16.96 0.98 -5.17
C GLN A 272 -16.74 1.47 -6.62
N GLU A 273 -17.69 2.20 -7.19
CA GLU A 273 -17.56 2.75 -8.54
C GLU A 273 -16.48 3.83 -8.60
N THR A 274 -16.41 4.71 -7.61
CA THR A 274 -15.35 5.71 -7.48
C THR A 274 -13.98 5.05 -7.39
N SER A 275 -13.85 3.99 -6.57
CA SER A 275 -12.59 3.26 -6.42
C SER A 275 -12.14 2.60 -7.74
N ARG A 276 -13.07 2.01 -8.52
CA ARG A 276 -12.76 1.48 -9.86
C ARG A 276 -12.29 2.59 -10.82
N LYS A 277 -12.98 3.74 -10.81
CA LYS A 277 -12.59 4.89 -11.64
C LYS A 277 -11.20 5.42 -11.29
N ILE A 278 -10.88 5.54 -10.00
CA ILE A 278 -9.54 5.95 -9.55
C ILE A 278 -8.50 4.93 -10.01
N TYR A 279 -8.75 3.63 -9.80
CA TYR A 279 -7.86 2.55 -10.21
C TYR A 279 -7.53 2.61 -11.71
N ALA A 280 -8.55 2.77 -12.55
CA ALA A 280 -8.39 2.88 -14.01
C ALA A 280 -7.72 4.21 -14.42
N HIS A 281 -8.11 5.35 -13.79
CA HIS A 281 -7.58 6.68 -14.12
C HIS A 281 -6.08 6.81 -13.85
N ILE A 282 -5.61 6.26 -12.71
CA ILE A 282 -4.19 6.27 -12.34
C ILE A 282 -3.40 5.22 -13.14
N GLY A 283 -4.07 4.20 -13.67
CA GLY A 283 -3.43 3.09 -14.38
C GLY A 283 -2.84 2.06 -13.40
N CYS A 284 -3.58 1.75 -12.35
CA CYS A 284 -3.17 0.78 -11.35
C CYS A 284 -3.08 -0.65 -11.88
N SER A 285 -2.34 -1.49 -11.18
CA SER A 285 -2.19 -2.93 -11.43
C SER A 285 -2.06 -3.66 -10.09
N GLY A 286 -2.35 -4.96 -10.07
CA GLY A 286 -2.38 -5.72 -8.83
C GLY A 286 -3.58 -5.39 -7.97
N VAL A 287 -3.44 -5.51 -6.66
CA VAL A 287 -4.46 -5.09 -5.69
C VAL A 287 -4.05 -3.78 -5.04
N VAL A 288 -4.96 -2.81 -5.04
CA VAL A 288 -4.74 -1.46 -4.49
C VAL A 288 -5.85 -1.14 -3.51
N ARG A 289 -5.52 -0.66 -2.31
CA ARG A 289 -6.48 -0.16 -1.32
C ARG A 289 -6.48 1.36 -1.33
N MET A 290 -7.66 1.93 -1.34
CA MET A 290 -7.89 3.37 -1.30
C MET A 290 -8.65 3.73 -0.04
N ASP A 291 -8.16 4.73 0.67
CA ASP A 291 -8.72 5.18 1.93
C ASP A 291 -9.41 6.54 1.73
N TYR A 292 -10.57 6.72 2.37
CA TYR A 292 -11.47 7.86 2.14
C TYR A 292 -12.09 8.38 3.44
N ILE A 293 -12.51 9.65 3.41
CA ILE A 293 -13.50 10.18 4.35
C ILE A 293 -14.84 10.36 3.61
N LEU A 294 -15.86 9.64 4.06
CA LEU A 294 -17.24 9.84 3.63
C LEU A 294 -17.86 10.96 4.45
N SER A 295 -17.89 12.17 3.89
CA SER A 295 -18.44 13.38 4.49
C SER A 295 -19.89 13.59 4.03
N SER A 296 -20.60 14.52 4.68
CA SER A 296 -21.97 14.90 4.30
C SER A 296 -22.08 15.55 2.91
N ASP A 297 -20.99 16.08 2.39
CA ASP A 297 -20.92 16.76 1.08
C ASP A 297 -20.19 15.96 -0.01
N GLY A 298 -19.76 14.70 0.30
CA GLY A 298 -19.18 13.78 -0.68
C GLY A 298 -18.08 12.89 -0.17
N LEU A 299 -17.46 12.15 -1.09
CA LEU A 299 -16.38 11.22 -0.82
C LEU A 299 -15.03 11.94 -1.05
N TYR A 300 -14.21 12.02 -0.01
CA TYR A 300 -12.88 12.61 -0.06
C TYR A 300 -11.82 11.53 -0.07
N PHE A 301 -10.96 11.54 -1.07
CA PHE A 301 -9.80 10.67 -1.16
C PHE A 301 -8.72 11.09 -0.15
N LEU A 302 -8.20 10.14 0.62
CA LEU A 302 -7.12 10.36 1.57
C LEU A 302 -5.77 9.90 1.03
N GLU A 303 -5.68 8.62 0.71
CA GLU A 303 -4.43 7.99 0.24
C GLU A 303 -4.70 6.68 -0.51
N MET A 304 -3.66 6.20 -1.19
CA MET A 304 -3.67 4.94 -1.92
C MET A 304 -2.50 4.07 -1.46
N ASN A 305 -2.78 2.78 -1.26
CA ASN A 305 -1.80 1.78 -0.86
C ASN A 305 -1.67 0.76 -1.98
N THR A 306 -0.54 0.77 -2.70
CA THR A 306 -0.29 -0.11 -3.85
C THR A 306 0.28 -1.47 -3.45
N ILE A 307 0.73 -1.63 -2.21
CA ILE A 307 1.08 -2.91 -1.57
C ILE A 307 0.37 -2.98 -0.22
N PRO A 308 -0.95 -3.18 -0.21
CA PRO A 308 -1.72 -3.19 1.03
C PRO A 308 -1.35 -4.37 1.91
N GLY A 309 -1.53 -4.21 3.24
CA GLY A 309 -1.30 -5.27 4.22
C GLY A 309 -2.01 -6.57 3.85
N MET A 310 -1.26 -7.68 3.94
CA MET A 310 -1.71 -9.00 3.51
C MET A 310 -1.52 -10.07 4.60
N THR A 311 -1.61 -9.70 5.87
CA THR A 311 -1.70 -10.69 6.95
C THR A 311 -3.13 -11.24 7.07
N ALA A 312 -3.32 -12.36 7.75
CA ALA A 312 -4.67 -12.92 7.95
C ALA A 312 -5.66 -11.92 8.58
N ALA A 313 -5.17 -10.98 9.40
CA ALA A 313 -5.97 -9.94 10.05
C ALA A 313 -6.09 -8.63 9.26
N SER A 314 -5.33 -8.47 8.16
CA SER A 314 -5.31 -7.24 7.36
C SER A 314 -6.63 -7.00 6.62
N LEU A 315 -6.86 -5.74 6.24
CA LEU A 315 -8.10 -5.27 5.62
C LEU A 315 -8.41 -5.99 4.29
N VAL A 316 -7.41 -6.14 3.39
CA VAL A 316 -7.64 -6.80 2.09
C VAL A 316 -8.03 -8.26 2.24
N PRO A 317 -7.33 -9.13 2.98
CA PRO A 317 -7.80 -10.48 3.26
C PRO A 317 -9.19 -10.54 3.93
N LYS A 318 -9.54 -9.56 4.77
CA LYS A 318 -10.88 -9.45 5.35
C LYS A 318 -11.94 -9.14 4.29
N MET A 319 -11.65 -8.21 3.37
CA MET A 319 -12.52 -7.91 2.21
C MET A 319 -12.70 -9.13 1.30
N VAL A 320 -11.62 -9.85 0.99
CA VAL A 320 -11.63 -11.07 0.15
C VAL A 320 -12.55 -12.13 0.76
N ARG A 321 -12.39 -12.44 2.06
CA ARG A 321 -13.27 -13.39 2.77
C ARG A 321 -14.72 -12.94 2.80
N THR A 322 -14.97 -11.64 3.04
CA THR A 322 -16.33 -11.07 3.06
C THR A 322 -16.99 -11.14 1.67
N ALA A 323 -16.20 -11.04 0.60
CA ALA A 323 -16.67 -11.25 -0.77
C ALA A 323 -16.95 -12.73 -1.10
N GLY A 324 -16.66 -13.67 -0.18
CA GLY A 324 -16.78 -15.11 -0.43
C GLY A 324 -15.73 -15.68 -1.37
N LEU A 325 -14.62 -14.97 -1.58
CA LEU A 325 -13.51 -15.40 -2.44
C LEU A 325 -12.52 -16.25 -1.64
N ASP A 326 -11.97 -17.27 -2.31
CA ASP A 326 -10.84 -18.03 -1.79
C ASP A 326 -9.55 -17.22 -1.96
N MET A 327 -8.68 -17.25 -0.95
CA MET A 327 -7.46 -16.44 -0.94
C MET A 327 -6.44 -16.91 -1.96
N THR A 328 -6.33 -18.23 -2.17
CA THR A 328 -5.46 -18.82 -3.18
C THR A 328 -5.90 -18.42 -4.58
N ASP A 329 -7.20 -18.48 -4.87
CA ASP A 329 -7.77 -18.09 -6.16
C ASP A 329 -7.61 -16.58 -6.40
N PHE A 330 -7.77 -15.77 -5.36
CA PHE A 330 -7.52 -14.33 -5.43
C PHE A 330 -6.05 -14.02 -5.79
N LEU A 331 -5.08 -14.65 -5.11
CA LEU A 331 -3.65 -14.46 -5.41
C LEU A 331 -3.28 -14.99 -6.80
N ASN A 332 -3.83 -16.14 -7.21
CA ASN A 332 -3.67 -16.65 -8.57
C ASN A 332 -4.16 -15.63 -9.61
N THR A 333 -5.32 -15.02 -9.36
CA THR A 333 -5.87 -13.98 -10.25
C THR A 333 -4.92 -12.80 -10.39
N ILE A 334 -4.30 -12.35 -9.29
CA ILE A 334 -3.30 -11.28 -9.33
C ILE A 334 -2.08 -11.71 -10.15
N ILE A 335 -1.50 -12.90 -9.89
CA ILE A 335 -0.32 -13.42 -10.60
C ILE A 335 -0.58 -13.53 -12.10
N GLU A 336 -1.73 -14.05 -12.49
CA GLU A 336 -2.08 -14.31 -13.89
C GLU A 336 -2.39 -13.02 -14.68
N ASN A 337 -2.82 -11.93 -14.01
CA ASN A 337 -3.30 -10.72 -14.68
C ASN A 337 -2.40 -9.47 -14.48
N THR A 338 -1.33 -9.56 -13.72
CA THR A 338 -0.32 -8.51 -13.58
C THR A 338 0.96 -8.81 -14.40
N GLY A 339 1.87 -7.84 -14.51
CA GLY A 339 3.13 -8.01 -15.24
C GLY A 339 2.94 -8.04 -16.76
N ARG A 340 2.25 -7.04 -17.31
CA ARG A 340 2.13 -6.81 -18.75
C ARG A 340 3.32 -6.05 -19.29
#